data_c2e58727b8b6a5158081d3448feb3d99
#
_entry.id   c2e58727b8b6a5158081d3448feb3d99
#
_cell.length_a   1.000
_cell.length_b   1.000
_cell.length_c   1.000
_cell.angle_alpha   90.00
_cell.angle_beta   90.00
_cell.angle_gamma   90.00
#
_symmetry.space_group_name_H-M   'P 1'
#
loop_
_entity.id
_entity.type
_entity.pdbx_description
1 polymer ?
#
loop_
_entity_poly.entity_id
_entity_poly.type
_entity_poly.pdbx_seq_one_letter_code
_entity_poly.pdbx_strand_id
1 'polypeptide(L)'
;MLLYEGKAKKIFSTENDNEFVVYYKDDATAFNGEKKAEISSKGILNNKISTIMFEELAKEGIESHFIKSLSDREMLVKKVEILPIEVIVRNITAGSFCKRYGVEEGMVLDTPIFEMSYKNDDLGDPLLNDDHAIALKLATKEEIDFLGEKKSFNKGVINFDNETIIKFSDAYYQTLIDDNNEKTYKLAVTKK
;
A
#
# COMPACT_ATOMS: atom_id res chain seq x y z
N MET A 1 -20.86 7.61 11.05
CA MET A 1 -20.30 7.41 12.43
C MET A 1 -18.88 6.91 12.33
N LEU A 2 -17.96 7.34 13.19
CA LEU A 2 -16.59 6.80 13.23
C LEU A 2 -16.62 5.34 13.71
N LEU A 3 -16.05 4.44 12.92
CA LEU A 3 -15.96 3.00 13.22
C LEU A 3 -14.58 2.58 13.70
N TYR A 4 -13.55 3.16 13.10
CA TYR A 4 -12.17 2.81 13.39
C TYR A 4 -11.24 4.00 13.15
N GLU A 5 -10.19 4.12 13.95
CA GLU A 5 -9.10 5.07 13.74
C GLU A 5 -7.74 4.36 13.88
N GLY A 6 -6.98 4.37 12.79
CA GLY A 6 -5.61 3.86 12.72
C GLY A 6 -4.56 4.97 12.69
N LYS A 7 -3.31 4.58 12.45
CA LYS A 7 -2.15 5.49 12.38
C LYS A 7 -2.33 6.58 11.29
N ALA A 8 -2.87 6.23 10.13
CA ALA A 8 -2.95 7.11 8.96
C ALA A 8 -4.36 7.37 8.44
N LYS A 9 -5.37 6.67 8.92
CA LYS A 9 -6.73 6.67 8.35
C LYS A 9 -7.79 6.59 9.45
N LYS A 10 -8.97 7.14 9.14
CA LYS A 10 -10.22 6.93 9.88
C LYS A 10 -11.23 6.28 8.96
N ILE A 11 -12.04 5.39 9.48
CA ILE A 11 -13.11 4.71 8.77
C ILE A 11 -14.45 5.14 9.34
N PHE A 12 -15.35 5.58 8.48
CA PHE A 12 -16.68 6.01 8.85
C PHE A 12 -17.73 5.14 8.16
N SER A 13 -18.85 4.87 8.87
CA SER A 13 -20.04 4.28 8.25
C SER A 13 -20.67 5.26 7.27
N THR A 14 -21.37 4.72 6.28
CA THR A 14 -22.30 5.44 5.40
C THR A 14 -23.74 5.05 5.71
N GLU A 15 -24.67 5.47 4.88
CA GLU A 15 -26.07 4.98 4.91
C GLU A 15 -26.21 3.59 4.28
N ASN A 16 -25.21 3.17 3.49
CA ASN A 16 -25.13 1.83 2.90
C ASN A 16 -24.20 0.95 3.75
N ASP A 17 -24.74 -0.09 4.36
CA ASP A 17 -24.01 -1.02 5.23
C ASP A 17 -22.85 -1.75 4.53
N ASN A 18 -22.82 -1.74 3.20
CA ASN A 18 -21.77 -2.35 2.38
C ASN A 18 -20.67 -1.36 1.94
N GLU A 19 -20.71 -0.13 2.43
CA GLU A 19 -19.78 0.92 2.05
C GLU A 19 -19.23 1.68 3.26
N PHE A 20 -17.98 2.11 3.15
CA PHE A 20 -17.33 2.95 4.14
C PHE A 20 -16.72 4.18 3.50
N VAL A 21 -16.59 5.26 4.29
CA VAL A 21 -15.74 6.40 3.95
C VAL A 21 -14.41 6.25 4.66
N VAL A 22 -13.34 6.30 3.89
CA VAL A 22 -11.96 6.36 4.38
C VAL A 22 -11.49 7.81 4.36
N TYR A 23 -11.15 8.34 5.53
CA TYR A 23 -10.54 9.65 5.69
C TYR A 23 -9.03 9.50 5.94
N TYR A 24 -8.20 10.21 5.19
CA TYR A 24 -6.75 10.18 5.31
C TYR A 24 -6.24 11.30 6.21
N LYS A 25 -5.47 10.92 7.24
CA LYS A 25 -4.91 11.82 8.26
C LYS A 25 -3.54 12.34 7.81
N ASP A 26 -3.13 13.46 8.37
CA ASP A 26 -1.78 14.00 8.23
C ASP A 26 -0.78 13.39 9.24
N ASP A 27 -1.28 12.56 10.16
CA ASP A 27 -0.46 11.90 11.17
C ASP A 27 0.64 11.05 10.52
N ALA A 28 1.86 11.21 11.02
CA ALA A 28 3.00 10.36 10.71
C ALA A 28 3.51 9.71 12.00
N THR A 29 3.78 8.42 11.94
CA THR A 29 4.34 7.66 13.06
C THR A 29 5.59 6.92 12.61
N ALA A 30 6.59 6.84 13.49
CA ALA A 30 7.78 6.04 13.28
C ALA A 30 8.07 5.23 14.56
N PHE A 31 8.87 4.16 14.42
CA PHE A 31 9.27 3.28 15.52
C PHE A 31 8.05 2.74 16.30
N ASN A 32 7.14 2.05 15.62
CA ASN A 32 5.90 1.50 16.19
C ASN A 32 5.04 2.52 16.96
N GLY A 33 5.10 3.81 16.56
CA GLY A 33 4.30 4.87 17.17
C GLY A 33 4.99 5.61 18.33
N GLU A 34 6.24 5.30 18.65
CA GLU A 34 7.02 6.03 19.65
C GLU A 34 7.27 7.50 19.23
N LYS A 35 7.46 7.72 17.92
CA LYS A 35 7.53 9.07 17.37
C LYS A 35 6.25 9.38 16.61
N LYS A 36 5.67 10.52 16.97
CA LYS A 36 4.47 11.06 16.30
C LYS A 36 4.78 12.46 15.80
N ALA A 37 4.37 12.73 14.58
CA ALA A 37 4.43 14.04 13.94
C ALA A 37 3.19 14.23 13.07
N GLU A 38 2.90 15.45 12.71
CA GLU A 38 1.93 15.79 11.69
C GLU A 38 2.68 16.36 10.48
N ILE A 39 2.40 15.82 9.30
CA ILE A 39 2.98 16.29 8.05
C ILE A 39 1.84 16.86 7.23
N SER A 40 1.85 18.18 7.06
CA SER A 40 0.83 18.90 6.32
C SER A 40 0.61 18.31 4.93
N SER A 41 -0.65 18.16 4.54
CA SER A 41 -1.06 17.61 3.25
C SER A 41 -0.74 16.12 3.00
N LYS A 42 -0.12 15.39 3.95
CA LYS A 42 0.17 13.97 3.80
C LYS A 42 -1.11 13.16 3.49
N GLY A 43 -2.22 13.46 4.18
CA GLY A 43 -3.50 12.79 3.95
C GLY A 43 -4.05 13.07 2.54
N ILE A 44 -3.92 14.30 2.05
CA ILE A 44 -4.33 14.66 0.68
C ILE A 44 -3.53 13.85 -0.34
N LEU A 45 -2.22 13.79 -0.18
CA LEU A 45 -1.34 13.06 -1.10
C LEU A 45 -1.62 11.56 -1.05
N ASN A 46 -1.77 11.00 0.14
CA ASN A 46 -2.11 9.58 0.28
C ASN A 46 -3.43 9.23 -0.39
N ASN A 47 -4.45 10.09 -0.26
CA ASN A 47 -5.72 9.88 -0.95
C ASN A 47 -5.56 9.94 -2.47
N LYS A 48 -4.87 10.97 -2.99
CA LYS A 48 -4.64 11.15 -4.43
C LYS A 48 -3.84 9.99 -5.03
N ILE A 49 -2.73 9.60 -4.39
CA ILE A 49 -1.89 8.48 -4.84
C ILE A 49 -2.71 7.18 -4.85
N SER A 50 -3.44 6.90 -3.77
CA SER A 50 -4.28 5.70 -3.69
C SER A 50 -5.36 5.69 -4.78
N THR A 51 -6.00 6.83 -5.04
CA THR A 51 -7.01 6.96 -6.09
C THR A 51 -6.42 6.63 -7.46
N ILE A 52 -5.29 7.24 -7.83
CA ILE A 52 -4.61 6.97 -9.11
C ILE A 52 -4.28 5.48 -9.25
N MET A 53 -3.73 4.87 -8.19
CA MET A 53 -3.38 3.44 -8.24
C MET A 53 -4.60 2.55 -8.44
N PHE A 54 -5.70 2.81 -7.72
CA PHE A 54 -6.92 2.02 -7.88
C PHE A 54 -7.57 2.22 -9.25
N GLU A 55 -7.52 3.42 -9.81
CA GLU A 55 -8.03 3.70 -11.17
C GLU A 55 -7.20 2.97 -12.23
N GLU A 56 -5.86 2.91 -12.08
CA GLU A 56 -5.01 2.12 -12.99
C GLU A 56 -5.27 0.61 -12.88
N LEU A 57 -5.41 0.09 -11.66
CA LEU A 57 -5.78 -1.31 -11.46
C LEU A 57 -7.12 -1.65 -12.13
N ALA A 58 -8.10 -0.75 -12.04
CA ALA A 58 -9.39 -0.93 -12.68
C ALA A 58 -9.31 -0.96 -14.21
N LYS A 59 -8.43 -0.14 -14.84
CA LYS A 59 -8.18 -0.18 -16.29
C LYS A 59 -7.64 -1.54 -16.75
N GLU A 60 -6.83 -2.18 -15.89
CA GLU A 60 -6.28 -3.53 -16.13
C GLU A 60 -7.25 -4.66 -15.76
N GLY A 61 -8.49 -4.34 -15.40
CA GLY A 61 -9.51 -5.32 -15.00
C GLY A 61 -9.27 -5.94 -13.62
N ILE A 62 -8.42 -5.31 -12.78
CA ILE A 62 -8.14 -5.75 -11.42
C ILE A 62 -9.12 -5.06 -10.47
N GLU A 63 -10.01 -5.83 -9.87
CA GLU A 63 -10.96 -5.32 -8.89
C GLU A 63 -10.27 -4.89 -7.60
N SER A 64 -10.80 -3.82 -6.98
CA SER A 64 -10.39 -3.33 -5.67
C SER A 64 -11.61 -2.95 -4.83
N HIS A 65 -11.36 -2.54 -3.58
CA HIS A 65 -12.42 -2.00 -2.73
C HIS A 65 -12.77 -0.54 -3.04
N PHE A 66 -12.00 0.15 -3.83
CA PHE A 66 -12.22 1.55 -4.21
C PHE A 66 -13.48 1.70 -5.05
N ILE A 67 -14.31 2.70 -4.72
CA ILE A 67 -15.50 3.08 -5.49
C ILE A 67 -15.26 4.42 -6.17
N LYS A 68 -14.95 5.46 -5.39
CA LYS A 68 -14.64 6.80 -5.89
C LYS A 68 -13.99 7.69 -4.83
N SER A 69 -13.29 8.73 -5.29
CA SER A 69 -12.87 9.84 -4.42
C SER A 69 -14.08 10.72 -4.10
N LEU A 70 -14.19 11.16 -2.84
CA LEU A 70 -15.26 12.05 -2.36
C LEU A 70 -14.77 13.48 -2.16
N SER A 71 -13.53 13.62 -1.70
CA SER A 71 -12.87 14.89 -1.46
C SER A 71 -11.35 14.73 -1.57
N ASP A 72 -10.60 15.79 -1.32
CA ASP A 72 -9.13 15.71 -1.28
C ASP A 72 -8.61 14.69 -0.25
N ARG A 73 -9.38 14.39 0.82
CA ARG A 73 -8.96 13.52 1.92
C ARG A 73 -9.80 12.27 2.09
N GLU A 74 -10.85 12.10 1.31
CA GLU A 74 -11.84 11.06 1.53
C GLU A 74 -12.09 10.24 0.27
N MET A 75 -12.24 8.95 0.44
CA MET A 75 -12.72 8.06 -0.60
C MET A 75 -13.84 7.15 -0.08
N LEU A 76 -14.76 6.82 -0.98
CA LEU A 76 -15.76 5.79 -0.77
C LEU A 76 -15.18 4.44 -1.16
N VAL A 77 -15.35 3.45 -0.31
CA VAL A 77 -14.85 2.10 -0.53
C VAL A 77 -15.91 1.06 -0.21
N LYS A 78 -15.84 -0.10 -0.86
CA LYS A 78 -16.63 -1.27 -0.46
C LYS A 78 -16.19 -1.72 0.94
N LYS A 79 -17.12 -2.18 1.74
CA LYS A 79 -16.81 -2.91 2.97
C LYS A 79 -16.17 -4.24 2.60
N VAL A 80 -14.98 -4.47 3.11
CA VAL A 80 -14.24 -5.72 2.89
C VAL A 80 -13.71 -6.25 4.22
N GLU A 81 -13.51 -7.55 4.29
CA GLU A 81 -12.74 -8.19 5.34
C GLU A 81 -11.28 -8.26 4.88
N ILE A 82 -10.38 -7.78 5.72
CA ILE A 82 -8.95 -7.73 5.41
C ILE A 82 -8.28 -8.98 5.98
N LEU A 83 -7.63 -9.76 5.11
CA LEU A 83 -6.75 -10.82 5.58
C LEU A 83 -5.58 -10.21 6.36
N PRO A 84 -5.19 -10.77 7.51
CA PRO A 84 -4.07 -10.27 8.29
C PRO A 84 -2.73 -10.69 7.67
N ILE A 85 -2.62 -10.52 6.36
CA ILE A 85 -1.45 -10.89 5.55
C ILE A 85 -1.02 -9.67 4.74
N GLU A 86 0.24 -9.28 4.87
CA GLU A 86 0.86 -8.32 3.99
C GLU A 86 1.50 -9.04 2.81
N VAL A 87 1.09 -8.67 1.60
CA VAL A 87 1.64 -9.20 0.35
C VAL A 87 2.64 -8.19 -0.19
N ILE A 88 3.87 -8.63 -0.42
CA ILE A 88 4.98 -7.77 -0.80
C ILE A 88 5.58 -8.26 -2.11
N VAL A 89 5.73 -7.36 -3.08
CA VAL A 89 6.48 -7.61 -4.31
C VAL A 89 7.70 -6.70 -4.32
N ARG A 90 8.88 -7.29 -4.49
CA ARG A 90 10.14 -6.57 -4.53
C ARG A 90 10.80 -6.70 -5.89
N ASN A 91 11.06 -5.56 -6.51
CA ASN A 91 11.89 -5.44 -7.71
C ASN A 91 13.29 -4.90 -7.37
N ILE A 92 13.42 -4.27 -6.20
CA ILE A 92 14.65 -3.63 -5.71
C ILE A 92 14.81 -3.99 -4.24
N THR A 93 16.03 -4.25 -3.81
CA THR A 93 16.36 -4.54 -2.42
C THR A 93 16.18 -3.29 -1.56
N ALA A 94 15.42 -3.40 -0.45
CA ALA A 94 15.17 -2.30 0.45
C ALA A 94 14.77 -2.76 1.87
N GLY A 95 15.03 -1.92 2.86
CA GLY A 95 14.48 -2.01 4.20
C GLY A 95 14.79 -3.32 4.92
N SER A 96 13.75 -3.99 5.47
CA SER A 96 13.88 -5.23 6.24
C SER A 96 14.48 -6.39 5.46
N PHE A 97 14.31 -6.41 4.13
CA PHE A 97 14.91 -7.40 3.26
C PHE A 97 16.43 -7.34 3.32
N CYS A 98 17.01 -6.14 3.17
CA CYS A 98 18.46 -5.95 3.22
C CYS A 98 19.06 -6.40 4.56
N LYS A 99 18.38 -6.07 5.67
CA LYS A 99 18.79 -6.49 7.01
C LYS A 99 18.75 -8.01 7.18
N ARG A 100 17.72 -8.66 6.64
CA ARG A 100 17.48 -10.10 6.77
C ARG A 100 18.49 -10.93 5.99
N TYR A 101 18.83 -10.47 4.79
CA TYR A 101 19.69 -11.21 3.86
C TYR A 101 21.12 -10.68 3.75
N GLY A 102 21.46 -9.59 4.45
CA GLY A 102 22.80 -9.01 4.46
C GLY A 102 23.21 -8.45 3.10
N VAL A 103 22.25 -7.91 2.33
CA VAL A 103 22.51 -7.35 0.99
C VAL A 103 22.40 -5.82 1.01
N GLU A 104 23.05 -5.17 0.06
CA GLU A 104 23.00 -3.71 -0.09
C GLU A 104 21.59 -3.25 -0.50
N GLU A 105 21.22 -2.04 -0.12
CA GLU A 105 19.99 -1.39 -0.53
C GLU A 105 20.14 -0.80 -1.94
N GLY A 106 19.05 -0.90 -2.73
CA GLY A 106 19.01 -0.33 -4.07
C GLY A 106 19.45 -1.27 -5.20
N MET A 107 19.78 -2.52 -4.91
CA MET A 107 20.10 -3.51 -5.95
C MET A 107 18.83 -3.90 -6.72
N VAL A 108 18.88 -3.83 -8.05
CA VAL A 108 17.80 -4.33 -8.91
C VAL A 108 17.86 -5.86 -8.94
N LEU A 109 16.72 -6.48 -8.71
CA LEU A 109 16.60 -7.94 -8.72
C LEU A 109 16.34 -8.43 -10.15
N ASP A 110 17.04 -9.47 -10.58
CA ASP A 110 16.83 -10.10 -11.88
C ASP A 110 15.43 -10.73 -12.01
N THR A 111 14.89 -11.16 -10.86
CA THR A 111 13.54 -11.71 -10.77
C THR A 111 12.82 -11.05 -9.59
N PRO A 112 11.59 -10.55 -9.78
CA PRO A 112 10.79 -10.04 -8.68
C PRO A 112 10.59 -11.09 -7.59
N ILE A 113 10.74 -10.67 -6.34
CA ILE A 113 10.50 -11.53 -5.18
C ILE A 113 9.07 -11.28 -4.68
N PHE A 114 8.34 -12.36 -4.43
CA PHE A 114 7.05 -12.36 -3.76
C PHE A 114 7.23 -12.87 -2.33
N GLU A 115 6.81 -12.05 -1.37
CA GLU A 115 6.83 -12.41 0.05
C GLU A 115 5.44 -12.21 0.65
N MET A 116 5.14 -12.96 1.69
CA MET A 116 4.02 -12.72 2.59
C MET A 116 4.52 -12.58 4.01
N SER A 117 3.89 -11.70 4.79
CA SER A 117 4.11 -11.62 6.23
C SER A 117 2.78 -11.55 6.99
N TYR A 118 2.79 -12.11 8.20
CA TYR A 118 1.66 -11.95 9.13
C TYR A 118 1.64 -10.54 9.66
N LYS A 119 0.54 -9.83 9.39
CA LYS A 119 0.38 -8.45 9.88
C LYS A 119 0.05 -8.44 11.36
N ASN A 120 1.10 -8.49 12.15
CA ASN A 120 1.04 -8.49 13.61
C ASN A 120 2.25 -7.74 14.16
N ASP A 121 2.04 -6.47 14.52
CA ASP A 121 3.08 -5.57 15.00
C ASP A 121 3.78 -6.13 16.28
N ASP A 122 3.05 -6.85 17.15
CA ASP A 122 3.59 -7.43 18.40
C ASP A 122 4.57 -8.59 18.12
N LEU A 123 4.39 -9.28 16.99
CA LEU A 123 5.27 -10.34 16.54
C LEU A 123 6.35 -9.87 15.55
N GLY A 124 6.37 -8.58 15.21
CA GLY A 124 7.32 -8.01 14.27
C GLY A 124 7.09 -8.43 12.82
N ASP A 125 5.83 -8.66 12.44
CA ASP A 125 5.40 -9.03 11.08
C ASP A 125 6.21 -10.21 10.50
N PRO A 126 6.15 -11.41 11.10
CA PRO A 126 6.96 -12.55 10.66
C PRO A 126 6.60 -13.00 9.26
N LEU A 127 7.60 -13.48 8.50
CA LEU A 127 7.39 -14.02 7.16
C LEU A 127 6.52 -15.27 7.20
N LEU A 128 5.67 -15.40 6.19
CA LEU A 128 4.78 -16.53 5.96
C LEU A 128 5.10 -17.20 4.62
N ASN A 129 4.87 -18.50 4.57
CA ASN A 129 4.58 -19.21 3.34
C ASN A 129 3.08 -19.62 3.31
N ASP A 130 2.66 -20.25 2.23
CA ASP A 130 1.27 -20.67 2.01
C ASP A 130 0.79 -21.60 3.14
N ASP A 131 1.61 -22.57 3.54
CA ASP A 131 1.28 -23.53 4.60
C ASP A 131 1.13 -22.85 5.97
N HIS A 132 1.99 -21.88 6.29
CA HIS A 132 1.86 -21.11 7.52
C HIS A 132 0.53 -20.35 7.56
N ALA A 133 0.16 -19.67 6.47
CA ALA A 133 -1.07 -18.88 6.42
C ALA A 133 -2.32 -19.77 6.64
N ILE A 134 -2.36 -20.96 6.04
CA ILE A 134 -3.46 -21.92 6.17
C ILE A 134 -3.47 -22.55 7.58
N ALA A 135 -2.33 -23.04 8.05
CA ALA A 135 -2.23 -23.71 9.34
C ALA A 135 -2.56 -22.78 10.53
N LEU A 136 -2.21 -21.51 10.42
CA LEU A 136 -2.51 -20.49 11.42
C LEU A 136 -3.93 -19.89 11.25
N LYS A 137 -4.69 -20.34 10.25
CA LYS A 137 -6.03 -19.86 9.92
C LYS A 137 -6.08 -18.34 9.65
N LEU A 138 -5.03 -17.80 9.06
CA LEU A 138 -4.95 -16.41 8.63
C LEU A 138 -5.64 -16.20 7.28
N ALA A 139 -5.70 -17.26 6.46
CA ALA A 139 -6.42 -17.33 5.21
C ALA A 139 -6.86 -18.76 4.92
N THR A 140 -7.87 -18.94 4.07
CA THR A 140 -8.28 -20.23 3.52
C THR A 140 -7.33 -20.64 2.39
N LYS A 141 -7.41 -21.92 2.01
CA LYS A 141 -6.64 -22.42 0.86
C LYS A 141 -7.03 -21.71 -0.43
N GLU A 142 -8.32 -21.44 -0.62
CA GLU A 142 -8.86 -20.76 -1.80
C GLU A 142 -8.34 -19.32 -1.90
N GLU A 143 -8.25 -18.61 -0.77
CA GLU A 143 -7.68 -17.26 -0.71
C GLU A 143 -6.18 -17.27 -1.03
N ILE A 144 -5.43 -18.25 -0.52
CA ILE A 144 -4.00 -18.41 -0.84
C ILE A 144 -3.79 -18.80 -2.29
N ASP A 145 -4.60 -19.69 -2.84
CA ASP A 145 -4.55 -20.07 -4.26
C ASP A 145 -4.81 -18.83 -5.15
N PHE A 146 -5.81 -18.01 -4.80
CA PHE A 146 -6.09 -16.73 -5.49
C PHE A 146 -4.90 -15.77 -5.43
N LEU A 147 -4.26 -15.59 -4.27
CA LEU A 147 -3.03 -14.80 -4.15
C LEU A 147 -1.90 -15.40 -5.01
N GLY A 148 -1.82 -16.73 -5.08
CA GLY A 148 -0.87 -17.45 -5.93
C GLY A 148 -1.10 -17.19 -7.42
N GLU A 149 -2.33 -17.16 -7.89
CA GLU A 149 -2.66 -16.78 -9.26
C GLU A 149 -2.24 -15.33 -9.56
N LYS A 150 -2.45 -14.41 -8.61
CA LYS A 150 -1.98 -13.01 -8.72
C LYS A 150 -0.45 -12.88 -8.74
N LYS A 151 0.31 -13.85 -8.21
CA LYS A 151 1.78 -13.91 -8.39
C LYS A 151 2.19 -13.90 -9.86
N SER A 152 1.37 -14.44 -10.77
CA SER A 152 1.66 -14.42 -12.20
C SER A 152 1.47 -13.05 -12.84
N PHE A 153 0.58 -12.20 -12.32
CA PHE A 153 0.40 -10.82 -12.77
C PHE A 153 1.58 -9.93 -12.42
N ASN A 154 2.28 -10.22 -11.32
CA ASN A 154 3.43 -9.44 -10.88
C ASN A 154 4.70 -9.64 -11.71
N LYS A 155 4.70 -10.58 -12.65
CA LYS A 155 5.73 -10.66 -13.71
C LYS A 155 5.48 -9.68 -14.85
N GLY A 156 4.29 -9.08 -14.91
CA GLY A 156 3.97 -7.96 -15.77
C GLY A 156 4.24 -6.65 -15.05
N VAL A 157 5.06 -5.81 -15.61
CA VAL A 157 5.20 -4.42 -15.18
C VAL A 157 3.83 -3.77 -15.39
N ILE A 158 3.24 -3.17 -14.35
CA ILE A 158 2.14 -2.22 -14.55
C ILE A 158 2.77 -1.04 -15.29
N ASN A 159 2.53 -0.98 -16.59
CA ASN A 159 2.97 0.14 -17.40
C ASN A 159 1.98 1.28 -17.18
N PHE A 160 2.33 2.20 -16.29
CA PHE A 160 1.63 3.48 -16.23
C PHE A 160 1.85 4.22 -17.54
N ASP A 161 0.79 4.78 -18.11
CA ASP A 161 0.93 5.71 -19.23
C ASP A 161 1.70 6.97 -18.77
N ASN A 162 2.18 7.74 -19.72
CA ASN A 162 2.96 8.94 -19.42
C ASN A 162 2.17 9.98 -18.61
N GLU A 163 0.85 10.05 -18.78
CA GLU A 163 -0.02 10.97 -18.05
C GLU A 163 -0.14 10.56 -16.58
N THR A 164 -0.31 9.27 -16.30
CA THR A 164 -0.38 8.73 -14.94
C THR A 164 0.95 8.91 -14.19
N ILE A 165 2.08 8.70 -14.88
CA ILE A 165 3.42 8.95 -14.31
C ILE A 165 3.58 10.43 -13.95
N ILE A 166 3.14 11.34 -14.81
CA ILE A 166 3.20 12.79 -14.55
C ILE A 166 2.33 13.15 -13.34
N LYS A 167 1.10 12.70 -13.29
CA LYS A 167 0.20 12.96 -12.14
C LYS A 167 0.79 12.45 -10.82
N PHE A 168 1.41 11.28 -10.85
CA PHE A 168 2.08 10.69 -9.69
C PHE A 168 3.33 11.50 -9.29
N SER A 169 4.11 11.91 -10.26
CA SER A 169 5.31 12.75 -10.05
C SER A 169 4.94 14.12 -9.52
N ASP A 170 3.89 14.74 -10.04
CA ASP A 170 3.43 16.07 -9.61
C ASP A 170 2.89 16.03 -8.19
N ALA A 171 2.12 15.01 -7.82
CA ALA A 171 1.63 14.83 -6.46
C ALA A 171 2.79 14.65 -5.46
N TYR A 172 3.84 13.97 -5.85
CA TYR A 172 5.05 13.76 -5.05
C TYR A 172 5.93 15.01 -4.99
N TYR A 173 6.06 15.73 -6.10
CA TYR A 173 6.85 16.96 -6.20
C TYR A 173 6.30 18.10 -5.33
N GLN A 174 4.99 18.22 -5.25
CA GLN A 174 4.34 19.21 -4.37
C GLN A 174 4.70 18.98 -2.90
N THR A 175 4.78 17.74 -2.45
CA THR A 175 5.18 17.41 -1.06
C THR A 175 6.61 17.78 -0.75
N LEU A 176 7.51 17.66 -1.72
CA LEU A 176 8.94 17.96 -1.54
C LEU A 176 9.24 19.46 -1.56
N ILE A 177 8.48 20.24 -2.33
CA ILE A 177 8.63 21.69 -2.43
C ILE A 177 8.14 22.38 -1.16
N ASP A 178 7.01 21.91 -0.60
CA ASP A 178 6.40 22.52 0.57
C ASP A 178 7.22 22.31 1.87
N ASP A 179 8.03 21.24 1.94
CA ASP A 179 8.80 20.90 3.14
C ASP A 179 10.26 21.38 3.14
N ASN A 180 10.74 22.05 2.10
CA ASN A 180 12.14 22.53 1.98
C ASN A 180 13.19 21.44 2.24
N ASN A 181 12.86 20.17 1.97
CA ASN A 181 13.69 19.03 2.31
C ASN A 181 14.20 18.34 1.03
N GLU A 182 15.42 18.67 0.62
CA GLU A 182 16.10 18.10 -0.57
C GLU A 182 16.40 16.58 -0.48
N LYS A 183 15.80 15.85 0.46
CA LYS A 183 15.91 14.40 0.50
C LYS A 183 15.03 13.79 -0.56
N THR A 184 15.59 13.57 -1.70
CA THR A 184 15.04 12.84 -2.83
C THR A 184 14.71 11.41 -2.41
N TYR A 185 13.50 11.17 -1.95
CA TYR A 185 12.95 9.82 -1.96
C TYR A 185 12.55 9.54 -3.40
N LYS A 186 13.48 8.98 -4.17
CA LYS A 186 13.13 8.39 -5.46
C LYS A 186 12.14 7.28 -5.16
N LEU A 187 10.85 7.54 -5.37
CA LEU A 187 9.93 6.45 -5.65
C LEU A 187 10.53 5.75 -6.86
N ALA A 188 11.03 4.55 -6.67
CA ALA A 188 11.56 3.77 -7.78
C ALA A 188 10.38 3.23 -8.60
N VAL A 189 9.68 4.12 -9.28
CA VAL A 189 8.91 3.76 -10.46
C VAL A 189 9.97 3.58 -11.53
N THR A 190 10.52 2.38 -11.63
CA THR A 190 11.48 2.06 -12.67
C THR A 190 10.76 2.10 -14.01
N LYS A 191 11.03 3.14 -14.78
CA LYS A 191 10.92 3.07 -16.22
C LYS A 191 11.73 1.87 -16.70
N LYS A 192 11.11 0.96 -17.45
CA LYS A 192 11.82 0.29 -18.51
C LYS A 192 11.98 1.22 -19.68
#